data_e55855e6bcee5a71d38de08c8efb5efe
#
_entry.id   e55855e6bcee5a71d38de08c8efb5efe
#
_cell.length_a   1.000
_cell.length_b   1.000
_cell.length_c   1.000
_cell.angle_alpha   90.00
_cell.angle_beta   90.00
_cell.angle_gamma   90.00
#
_symmetry.space_group_name_H-M   'P 1'
#
loop_
_entity.id
_entity.type
_entity.pdbx_description
1 polymer ?
#
loop_
_entity_poly.entity_id
_entity_poly.type
_entity_poly.pdbx_seq_one_letter_code
_entity_poly.pdbx_strand_id
1 'polypeptide(L)'
;MREAAVQERVAIARRPVWERWRRRAVSREFVLGLVTLVAFVVLWEAVARSGLFPPWAFARPSQVVNAFVTTWQKGELQKNTWASVQRQFVGVFLAAVAGVPLGIFLGASRNFRAAFLPICRLVYPIPGIAWIPLAILWFGIGFKSTVFVIFFTGVWPVLFNTMAGVTSLDSQYTDVARVYLAPRLFYVWRVLIPGSLPFIITGLRLTYGVGWRVIVGAEMISSITGLGFMIDDARWQLRPDVMVAGMITIAMIGWVVENWAFDYVERITIERWGMKAVAR
;
A
#
# COMPACT_ATOMS: atom_id res chain seq x y z
N MET A 1 26.81 28.44 -15.13
CA MET A 1 25.35 28.20 -14.95
C MET A 1 25.00 26.87 -14.25
N ARG A 2 25.57 25.69 -14.60
CA ARG A 2 25.27 24.42 -13.96
C ARG A 2 25.72 24.31 -12.50
N GLU A 3 26.89 24.86 -12.14
CA GLU A 3 27.38 24.82 -10.73
C GLU A 3 26.53 25.66 -9.77
N ALA A 4 26.04 26.82 -10.20
CA ALA A 4 25.14 27.65 -9.39
C ALA A 4 23.82 26.93 -9.07
N ALA A 5 23.27 26.22 -10.05
CA ALA A 5 22.03 25.43 -9.86
C ALA A 5 22.23 24.21 -8.91
N VAL A 6 23.43 23.62 -8.90
CA VAL A 6 23.78 22.53 -7.98
C VAL A 6 23.98 23.07 -6.57
N GLN A 7 24.67 24.21 -6.40
CA GLN A 7 24.84 24.84 -5.08
C GLN A 7 23.50 25.31 -4.47
N GLU A 8 22.60 25.83 -5.29
CA GLU A 8 21.27 26.24 -4.85
C GLU A 8 20.44 25.03 -4.38
N ARG A 9 20.49 23.89 -5.08
CA ARG A 9 19.84 22.64 -4.66
C ARG A 9 20.41 22.08 -3.35
N VAL A 10 21.71 22.16 -3.13
CA VAL A 10 22.38 21.72 -1.91
C VAL A 10 22.03 22.65 -0.73
N ALA A 11 21.93 23.96 -0.97
CA ALA A 11 21.52 24.94 0.04
C ALA A 11 20.05 24.76 0.47
N ILE A 12 19.16 24.41 -0.48
CA ILE A 12 17.73 24.09 -0.17
C ILE A 12 17.62 22.79 0.65
N ALA A 13 18.50 21.80 0.38
CA ALA A 13 18.51 20.54 1.12
C ALA A 13 18.96 20.68 2.60
N ARG A 14 19.75 21.69 2.94
CA ARG A 14 20.25 21.96 4.30
C ARG A 14 19.31 22.80 5.16
N ARG A 15 18.22 23.32 4.60
CA ARG A 15 17.28 24.14 5.40
C ARG A 15 16.46 23.27 6.36
N PRO A 16 16.20 23.73 7.58
CA PRO A 16 15.42 22.99 8.57
C PRO A 16 14.02 22.70 8.04
N VAL A 17 13.49 21.55 8.41
CA VAL A 17 12.21 21.00 7.90
C VAL A 17 11.06 22.00 8.02
N TRP A 18 11.00 22.77 9.12
CA TRP A 18 9.97 23.78 9.34
C TRP A 18 9.97 24.94 8.33
N GLU A 19 11.14 25.37 7.82
CA GLU A 19 11.21 26.40 6.75
C GLU A 19 10.69 25.90 5.41
N ARG A 20 10.88 24.62 5.11
CA ARG A 20 10.30 23.97 3.90
C ARG A 20 8.77 23.92 4.00
N TRP A 21 8.23 23.61 5.18
CA TRP A 21 6.78 23.60 5.44
C TRP A 21 6.18 25.00 5.30
N ARG A 22 6.84 26.02 5.87
CA ARG A 22 6.38 27.41 5.81
C ARG A 22 6.35 27.97 4.37
N ARG A 23 7.33 27.64 3.53
CA ARG A 23 7.33 28.03 2.10
C ARG A 23 6.32 27.26 1.27
N ARG A 24 6.06 25.99 1.57
CA ARG A 24 4.99 25.20 0.92
C ARG A 24 3.61 25.71 1.33
N ALA A 25 3.40 26.06 2.59
CA ALA A 25 2.13 26.60 3.08
C ALA A 25 1.74 27.94 2.40
N VAL A 26 2.74 28.69 1.86
CA VAL A 26 2.53 29.96 1.14
C VAL A 26 2.65 29.79 -0.38
N SER A 27 2.92 28.57 -0.86
CA SER A 27 2.97 28.33 -2.30
C SER A 27 1.56 28.44 -2.92
N ARG A 28 1.49 29.06 -4.10
CA ARG A 28 0.24 29.21 -4.86
C ARG A 28 -0.47 27.86 -5.03
N GLU A 29 0.29 26.78 -5.22
CA GLU A 29 -0.20 25.43 -5.38
C GLU A 29 -0.89 24.90 -4.12
N PHE A 30 -0.34 25.15 -2.94
CA PHE A 30 -0.95 24.77 -1.66
C PHE A 30 -2.23 25.53 -1.40
N VAL A 31 -2.24 26.85 -1.66
CA VAL A 31 -3.44 27.68 -1.49
C VAL A 31 -4.54 27.23 -2.45
N LEU A 32 -4.21 26.99 -3.73
CA LEU A 32 -5.16 26.49 -4.71
C LEU A 32 -5.73 25.12 -4.29
N GLY A 33 -4.87 24.20 -3.82
CA GLY A 33 -5.31 22.89 -3.34
C GLY A 33 -6.27 23.01 -2.14
N LEU A 34 -5.96 23.89 -1.20
CA LEU A 34 -6.81 24.13 -0.02
C LEU A 34 -8.14 24.74 -0.43
N VAL A 35 -8.13 25.75 -1.31
CA VAL A 35 -9.35 26.40 -1.83
C VAL A 35 -10.23 25.37 -2.56
N THR A 36 -9.63 24.52 -3.39
CA THR A 36 -10.38 23.46 -4.10
C THR A 36 -11.00 22.47 -3.13
N LEU A 37 -10.26 22.06 -2.09
CA LEU A 37 -10.78 21.13 -1.08
C LEU A 37 -11.94 21.76 -0.29
N VAL A 38 -11.80 23.01 0.13
CA VAL A 38 -12.85 23.72 0.85
C VAL A 38 -14.07 23.91 -0.05
N ALA A 39 -13.87 24.34 -1.30
CA ALA A 39 -14.95 24.50 -2.27
C ALA A 39 -15.68 23.16 -2.51
N PHE A 40 -14.95 22.06 -2.60
CA PHE A 40 -15.54 20.72 -2.74
C PHE A 40 -16.41 20.36 -1.53
N VAL A 41 -15.92 20.55 -0.30
CA VAL A 41 -16.67 20.25 0.94
C VAL A 41 -17.91 21.13 1.05
N VAL A 42 -17.80 22.43 0.73
CA VAL A 42 -18.94 23.37 0.73
C VAL A 42 -19.99 22.97 -0.32
N LEU A 43 -19.54 22.61 -1.51
CA LEU A 43 -20.44 22.14 -2.57
C LEU A 43 -21.14 20.83 -2.15
N TRP A 44 -20.40 19.90 -1.58
CA TRP A 44 -20.98 18.64 -1.07
C TRP A 44 -22.03 18.91 0.02
N GLU A 45 -21.74 19.77 1.00
CA GLU A 45 -22.71 20.15 2.05
C GLU A 45 -23.94 20.84 1.45
N ALA A 46 -23.78 21.73 0.46
CA ALA A 46 -24.87 22.41 -0.20
C ALA A 46 -25.78 21.44 -1.00
N VAL A 47 -25.16 20.52 -1.75
CA VAL A 47 -25.90 19.48 -2.49
C VAL A 47 -26.62 18.54 -1.52
N ALA A 48 -26.00 18.15 -0.41
CA ALA A 48 -26.64 17.28 0.58
C ALA A 48 -27.78 17.97 1.34
N ARG A 49 -27.79 19.32 1.42
CA ARG A 49 -28.88 20.10 2.02
C ARG A 49 -29.98 20.48 1.04
N SER A 50 -29.74 20.38 -0.26
CA SER A 50 -30.73 20.82 -1.28
C SER A 50 -32.02 19.98 -1.32
N GLY A 51 -32.02 18.79 -0.67
CA GLY A 51 -33.15 17.87 -0.71
C GLY A 51 -33.23 17.02 -1.98
N LEU A 52 -32.26 17.12 -2.90
CA LEU A 52 -32.21 16.31 -4.12
C LEU A 52 -32.01 14.81 -3.80
N PHE A 53 -31.38 14.50 -2.68
CA PHE A 53 -31.17 13.14 -2.24
C PHE A 53 -31.77 12.89 -0.85
N PRO A 54 -32.37 11.72 -0.62
CA PRO A 54 -32.91 11.39 0.69
C PRO A 54 -31.76 11.25 1.73
N PRO A 55 -31.98 11.62 3.00
CA PRO A 55 -30.94 11.63 4.04
C PRO A 55 -30.27 10.27 4.29
N TRP A 56 -30.98 9.18 4.02
CA TRP A 56 -30.45 7.83 4.15
C TRP A 56 -29.56 7.40 3.00
N ALA A 57 -29.57 8.13 1.86
CA ALA A 57 -28.72 7.80 0.71
C ALA A 57 -27.48 8.70 0.60
N PHE A 58 -27.53 9.93 1.12
CA PHE A 58 -26.44 10.89 0.94
C PHE A 58 -26.16 11.66 2.23
N ALA A 59 -25.01 11.37 2.86
CA ALA A 59 -24.59 12.01 4.10
C ALA A 59 -24.08 13.43 3.88
N ARG A 60 -24.37 14.34 4.81
CA ARG A 60 -23.77 15.68 4.87
C ARG A 60 -22.36 15.58 5.50
N PRO A 61 -21.37 16.36 5.04
CA PRO A 61 -20.07 16.46 5.72
C PRO A 61 -20.17 16.69 7.23
N SER A 62 -21.10 17.54 7.68
CA SER A 62 -21.37 17.78 9.10
C SER A 62 -21.82 16.53 9.87
N GLN A 63 -22.63 15.66 9.24
CA GLN A 63 -23.03 14.38 9.83
C GLN A 63 -21.87 13.38 9.86
N VAL A 64 -21.01 13.38 8.84
CA VAL A 64 -19.80 12.53 8.80
C VAL A 64 -18.85 12.87 9.95
N VAL A 65 -18.63 14.17 10.23
CA VAL A 65 -17.81 14.59 11.37
C VAL A 65 -18.41 14.11 12.68
N ASN A 66 -19.73 14.24 12.87
CA ASN A 66 -20.41 13.72 14.06
C ASN A 66 -20.31 12.19 14.17
N ALA A 67 -20.47 11.47 13.05
CA ALA A 67 -20.30 10.03 13.01
C ALA A 67 -18.87 9.60 13.41
N PHE A 68 -17.86 10.34 12.94
CA PHE A 68 -16.49 10.12 13.31
C PHE A 68 -16.27 10.26 14.82
N VAL A 69 -16.77 11.35 15.42
CA VAL A 69 -16.66 11.59 16.86
C VAL A 69 -17.39 10.53 17.67
N THR A 70 -18.62 10.18 17.27
CA THR A 70 -19.44 9.21 18.02
C THR A 70 -18.89 7.79 17.93
N THR A 71 -18.42 7.33 16.76
CA THR A 71 -17.81 6.01 16.60
C THR A 71 -16.45 5.92 17.30
N TRP A 72 -15.71 7.05 17.35
CA TRP A 72 -14.47 7.14 18.14
C TRP A 72 -14.75 7.03 19.63
N GLN A 73 -15.70 7.78 20.15
CA GLN A 73 -16.05 7.76 21.59
C GLN A 73 -16.56 6.40 22.06
N LYS A 74 -17.28 5.66 21.19
CA LYS A 74 -17.73 4.29 21.45
C LYS A 74 -16.63 3.24 21.34
N GLY A 75 -15.44 3.59 20.86
CA GLY A 75 -14.36 2.64 20.61
C GLY A 75 -14.54 1.77 19.35
N GLU A 76 -15.63 1.96 18.60
CA GLU A 76 -15.95 1.15 17.42
C GLU A 76 -14.94 1.39 16.28
N LEU A 77 -14.60 2.67 16.04
CA LEU A 77 -13.66 3.05 14.99
C LEU A 77 -12.25 2.49 15.27
N GLN A 78 -11.78 2.60 16.52
CA GLN A 78 -10.47 2.09 16.92
C GLN A 78 -10.39 0.58 16.79
N LYS A 79 -11.41 -0.14 17.28
CA LYS A 79 -11.51 -1.60 17.20
C LYS A 79 -11.45 -2.09 15.76
N ASN A 80 -12.25 -1.50 14.89
CA ASN A 80 -12.33 -1.88 13.48
C ASN A 80 -11.06 -1.49 12.71
N THR A 81 -10.48 -0.31 13.00
CA THR A 81 -9.19 0.12 12.44
C THR A 81 -8.08 -0.87 12.80
N TRP A 82 -7.98 -1.23 14.07
CA TRP A 82 -6.96 -2.18 14.53
C TRP A 82 -7.10 -3.55 13.88
N ALA A 83 -8.32 -4.03 13.75
CA ALA A 83 -8.61 -5.32 13.09
C ALA A 83 -8.15 -5.32 11.62
N SER A 84 -8.46 -4.25 10.87
CA SER A 84 -8.02 -4.11 9.47
C SER A 84 -6.50 -3.99 9.35
N VAL A 85 -5.85 -3.16 10.21
CA VAL A 85 -4.40 -2.99 10.21
C VAL A 85 -3.67 -4.30 10.51
N GLN A 86 -4.14 -5.07 11.49
CA GLN A 86 -3.56 -6.38 11.79
C GLN A 86 -3.64 -7.35 10.60
N ARG A 87 -4.81 -7.47 9.96
CA ARG A 87 -5.00 -8.34 8.80
C ARG A 87 -4.12 -7.92 7.63
N GLN A 88 -4.07 -6.63 7.36
CA GLN A 88 -3.23 -6.06 6.30
C GLN A 88 -1.75 -6.37 6.55
N PHE A 89 -1.27 -6.12 7.78
CA PHE A 89 0.13 -6.39 8.13
C PHE A 89 0.47 -7.88 7.96
N VAL A 90 -0.37 -8.77 8.51
CA VAL A 90 -0.12 -10.22 8.40
C VAL A 90 -0.21 -10.70 6.95
N GLY A 91 -1.20 -10.23 6.18
CA GLY A 91 -1.33 -10.59 4.77
C GLY A 91 -0.15 -10.13 3.92
N VAL A 92 0.30 -8.89 4.08
CA VAL A 92 1.48 -8.34 3.40
C VAL A 92 2.75 -9.05 3.83
N PHE A 93 2.91 -9.34 5.12
CA PHE A 93 4.07 -10.10 5.63
C PHE A 93 4.14 -11.51 5.01
N LEU A 94 3.03 -12.24 4.98
CA LEU A 94 2.98 -13.56 4.35
C LEU A 94 3.26 -13.45 2.84
N ALA A 95 2.74 -12.43 2.16
CA ALA A 95 3.02 -12.17 0.76
C ALA A 95 4.52 -11.90 0.52
N ALA A 96 5.17 -11.17 1.42
CA ALA A 96 6.61 -10.93 1.36
C ALA A 96 7.41 -12.21 1.57
N VAL A 97 7.07 -12.99 2.60
CA VAL A 97 7.76 -14.25 2.94
C VAL A 97 7.67 -15.28 1.82
N ALA A 98 6.56 -15.32 1.09
CA ALA A 98 6.41 -16.22 -0.05
C ALA A 98 6.93 -15.61 -1.36
N GLY A 99 6.56 -14.36 -1.65
CA GLY A 99 6.81 -13.71 -2.93
C GLY A 99 8.27 -13.34 -3.16
N VAL A 100 9.00 -12.90 -2.12
CA VAL A 100 10.43 -12.56 -2.26
C VAL A 100 11.26 -13.79 -2.62
N PRO A 101 11.21 -14.92 -1.87
CA PRO A 101 11.97 -16.12 -2.25
C PRO A 101 11.56 -16.65 -3.65
N LEU A 102 10.26 -16.74 -3.94
CA LEU A 102 9.79 -17.19 -5.25
C LEU A 102 10.29 -16.26 -6.37
N GLY A 103 10.28 -14.94 -6.17
CA GLY A 103 10.82 -13.96 -7.10
C GLY A 103 12.32 -14.12 -7.34
N ILE A 104 13.09 -14.39 -6.28
CA ILE A 104 14.53 -14.70 -6.38
C ILE A 104 14.76 -15.98 -7.17
N PHE A 105 14.03 -17.06 -6.90
CA PHE A 105 14.15 -18.32 -7.64
C PHE A 105 13.78 -18.14 -9.14
N LEU A 106 12.71 -17.42 -9.43
CA LEU A 106 12.31 -17.09 -10.82
C LEU A 106 13.34 -16.19 -11.51
N GLY A 107 13.97 -15.27 -10.78
CA GLY A 107 15.02 -14.39 -11.30
C GLY A 107 16.33 -15.14 -11.56
N ALA A 108 16.77 -15.94 -10.62
CA ALA A 108 18.08 -16.59 -10.62
C ALA A 108 18.16 -17.87 -11.47
N SER A 109 17.05 -18.60 -11.68
CA SER A 109 17.05 -19.89 -12.38
C SER A 109 16.20 -19.86 -13.64
N ARG A 110 16.85 -20.06 -14.80
CA ARG A 110 16.19 -20.12 -16.11
C ARG A 110 15.18 -21.29 -16.19
N ASN A 111 15.55 -22.45 -15.67
CA ASN A 111 14.70 -23.65 -15.71
C ASN A 111 13.47 -23.48 -14.79
N PHE A 112 13.68 -22.97 -13.58
CA PHE A 112 12.59 -22.70 -12.64
C PHE A 112 11.62 -21.67 -13.23
N ARG A 113 12.16 -20.60 -13.84
CA ARG A 113 11.37 -19.59 -14.54
C ARG A 113 10.55 -20.19 -15.68
N ALA A 114 11.15 -21.02 -16.53
CA ALA A 114 10.45 -21.65 -17.65
C ALA A 114 9.28 -22.52 -17.18
N ALA A 115 9.43 -23.22 -16.05
CA ALA A 115 8.39 -24.09 -15.51
C ALA A 115 7.26 -23.32 -14.79
N PHE A 116 7.60 -22.35 -13.94
CA PHE A 116 6.62 -21.74 -13.03
C PHE A 116 6.04 -20.40 -13.50
N LEU A 117 6.76 -19.63 -14.32
CA LEU A 117 6.28 -18.32 -14.77
C LEU A 117 4.97 -18.40 -15.57
N PRO A 118 4.73 -19.41 -16.42
CA PRO A 118 3.44 -19.55 -17.12
C PRO A 118 2.26 -19.70 -16.14
N ILE A 119 2.44 -20.49 -15.07
CA ILE A 119 1.42 -20.68 -14.02
C ILE A 119 1.16 -19.36 -13.30
N CYS A 120 2.23 -18.64 -12.90
CA CYS A 120 2.09 -17.34 -12.27
C CYS A 120 1.32 -16.33 -13.13
N ARG A 121 1.61 -16.31 -14.46
CA ARG A 121 0.93 -15.44 -15.42
C ARG A 121 -0.53 -15.81 -15.66
N LEU A 122 -0.88 -17.08 -15.52
CA LEU A 122 -2.26 -17.55 -15.64
C LEU A 122 -3.10 -17.16 -14.43
N VAL A 123 -2.53 -17.22 -13.21
CA VAL A 123 -3.26 -16.98 -11.97
C VAL A 123 -3.31 -15.49 -11.60
N TYR A 124 -2.25 -14.73 -11.91
CA TYR A 124 -2.12 -13.31 -11.56
C TYR A 124 -3.31 -12.43 -12.01
N PRO A 125 -3.88 -12.57 -13.21
CA PRO A 125 -5.01 -11.75 -13.67
C PRO A 125 -6.32 -11.97 -12.92
N ILE A 126 -6.43 -13.02 -12.11
CA ILE A 126 -7.65 -13.29 -11.34
C ILE A 126 -7.78 -12.24 -10.25
N PRO A 127 -8.86 -11.42 -10.23
CA PRO A 127 -9.06 -10.41 -9.21
C PRO A 127 -9.08 -11.00 -7.81
N GLY A 128 -8.38 -10.36 -6.85
CA GLY A 128 -8.30 -10.86 -5.47
C GLY A 128 -9.65 -11.07 -4.81
N ILE A 129 -10.64 -10.21 -5.13
CA ILE A 129 -11.99 -10.31 -4.60
C ILE A 129 -12.71 -11.61 -5.03
N ALA A 130 -12.36 -12.18 -6.19
CA ALA A 130 -12.93 -13.43 -6.68
C ALA A 130 -12.54 -14.65 -5.82
N TRP A 131 -11.49 -14.53 -4.99
CA TRP A 131 -11.03 -15.59 -4.09
C TRP A 131 -11.77 -15.60 -2.74
N ILE A 132 -12.59 -14.59 -2.44
CA ILE A 132 -13.30 -14.48 -1.15
C ILE A 132 -14.19 -15.71 -0.86
N PRO A 133 -15.06 -16.18 -1.78
CA PRO A 133 -15.90 -17.34 -1.50
C PRO A 133 -15.07 -18.59 -1.20
N LEU A 134 -13.98 -18.80 -1.92
CA LEU A 134 -13.09 -19.94 -1.72
C LEU A 134 -12.33 -19.83 -0.40
N ALA A 135 -11.89 -18.62 -0.04
CA ALA A 135 -11.26 -18.33 1.25
C ALA A 135 -12.20 -18.62 2.42
N ILE A 136 -13.49 -18.28 2.30
CA ILE A 136 -14.51 -18.59 3.31
C ILE A 136 -14.72 -20.10 3.42
N LEU A 137 -14.78 -20.79 2.30
CA LEU A 137 -14.95 -22.24 2.28
C LEU A 137 -13.78 -22.97 2.97
N TRP A 138 -12.54 -22.49 2.79
CA TRP A 138 -11.36 -23.13 3.37
C TRP A 138 -11.09 -22.74 4.81
N PHE A 139 -11.31 -21.49 5.17
CA PHE A 139 -10.87 -20.91 6.46
C PHE A 139 -12.02 -20.42 7.34
N GLY A 140 -13.27 -20.47 6.85
CA GLY A 140 -14.42 -19.89 7.52
C GLY A 140 -14.44 -18.35 7.44
N ILE A 141 -15.50 -17.76 8.03
CA ILE A 141 -15.64 -16.30 8.15
C ILE A 141 -14.68 -15.79 9.24
N GLY A 142 -13.93 -14.71 8.97
CA GLY A 142 -13.10 -14.05 9.97
C GLY A 142 -11.69 -13.70 9.52
N PHE A 143 -10.77 -13.71 10.48
CA PHE A 143 -9.39 -13.23 10.29
C PHE A 143 -8.64 -13.97 9.17
N LYS A 144 -8.71 -15.31 9.16
CA LYS A 144 -7.91 -16.15 8.26
C LYS A 144 -8.29 -15.98 6.80
N SER A 145 -9.59 -15.94 6.49
CA SER A 145 -10.10 -15.77 5.12
C SER A 145 -9.69 -14.40 4.55
N THR A 146 -9.85 -13.34 5.34
CA THR A 146 -9.43 -11.98 4.92
C THR A 146 -7.91 -11.90 4.70
N VAL A 147 -7.10 -12.45 5.62
CA VAL A 147 -5.63 -12.50 5.48
C VAL A 147 -5.22 -13.30 4.26
N PHE A 148 -5.88 -14.41 3.96
CA PHE A 148 -5.60 -15.21 2.76
C PHE A 148 -5.83 -14.39 1.49
N VAL A 149 -6.93 -13.64 1.40
CA VAL A 149 -7.24 -12.81 0.23
C VAL A 149 -6.18 -11.70 0.03
N ILE A 150 -5.76 -11.05 1.12
CA ILE A 150 -4.70 -10.04 1.08
C ILE A 150 -3.37 -10.67 0.64
N PHE A 151 -2.99 -11.79 1.24
CA PHE A 151 -1.81 -12.56 0.91
C PHE A 151 -1.79 -12.95 -0.58
N PHE A 152 -2.85 -13.62 -1.03
CA PHE A 152 -2.93 -14.15 -2.37
C PHE A 152 -2.93 -13.05 -3.45
N THR A 153 -3.56 -11.92 -3.16
CA THR A 153 -3.51 -10.75 -4.05
C THR A 153 -2.16 -10.07 -4.02
N GLY A 154 -1.55 -9.98 -2.85
CA GLY A 154 -0.30 -9.25 -2.63
C GLY A 154 0.96 -10.00 -3.03
N VAL A 155 0.94 -11.33 -3.11
CA VAL A 155 2.12 -12.13 -3.45
C VAL A 155 2.67 -11.83 -4.85
N TRP A 156 1.81 -11.51 -5.81
CA TRP A 156 2.18 -11.30 -7.21
C TRP A 156 3.02 -10.03 -7.44
N PRO A 157 2.62 -8.85 -6.97
CA PRO A 157 3.43 -7.65 -7.11
C PRO A 157 4.84 -7.81 -6.55
N VAL A 158 4.99 -8.34 -5.35
CA VAL A 158 6.32 -8.52 -4.75
C VAL A 158 7.12 -9.59 -5.50
N LEU A 159 6.50 -10.69 -5.93
CA LEU A 159 7.14 -11.74 -6.70
C LEU A 159 7.69 -11.21 -8.03
N PHE A 160 6.86 -10.54 -8.84
CA PHE A 160 7.28 -10.04 -10.15
C PHE A 160 8.32 -8.91 -10.05
N ASN A 161 8.18 -8.01 -9.08
CA ASN A 161 9.19 -6.97 -8.86
C ASN A 161 10.52 -7.56 -8.38
N THR A 162 10.50 -8.52 -7.45
CA THR A 162 11.71 -9.21 -7.01
C THR A 162 12.38 -9.95 -8.16
N MET A 163 11.61 -10.67 -8.98
CA MET A 163 12.12 -11.32 -10.19
C MET A 163 12.76 -10.31 -11.15
N ALA A 164 12.11 -9.19 -11.40
CA ALA A 164 12.64 -8.11 -12.24
C ALA A 164 13.95 -7.55 -11.66
N GLY A 165 14.01 -7.31 -10.36
CA GLY A 165 15.22 -6.84 -9.69
C GLY A 165 16.39 -7.82 -9.84
N VAL A 166 16.16 -9.11 -9.62
CA VAL A 166 17.20 -10.14 -9.79
C VAL A 166 17.66 -10.25 -11.24
N THR A 167 16.75 -10.15 -12.21
CA THR A 167 17.10 -10.23 -13.64
C THR A 167 17.75 -8.97 -14.20
N SER A 168 17.61 -7.83 -13.55
CA SER A 168 18.23 -6.56 -13.95
C SER A 168 19.66 -6.40 -13.45
N LEU A 169 20.14 -7.29 -12.59
CA LEU A 169 21.53 -7.25 -12.09
C LEU A 169 22.51 -7.50 -13.23
N ASP A 170 23.58 -6.69 -13.27
CA ASP A 170 24.64 -6.84 -14.25
C ASP A 170 25.30 -8.23 -14.10
N SER A 171 25.53 -8.89 -15.24
CA SER A 171 26.20 -10.18 -15.29
C SER A 171 27.58 -10.18 -14.67
N GLN A 172 28.26 -9.03 -14.63
CA GLN A 172 29.57 -8.84 -14.01
C GLN A 172 29.58 -9.31 -12.55
N TYR A 173 28.53 -9.04 -11.76
CA TYR A 173 28.45 -9.51 -10.37
C TYR A 173 28.37 -11.03 -10.28
N THR A 174 27.68 -11.67 -11.23
CA THR A 174 27.60 -13.12 -11.32
C THR A 174 28.94 -13.72 -11.72
N ASP A 175 29.63 -13.10 -12.66
CA ASP A 175 30.93 -13.60 -13.15
C ASP A 175 32.02 -13.44 -12.09
N VAL A 176 32.04 -12.31 -11.36
CA VAL A 176 32.93 -12.14 -10.21
C VAL A 176 32.68 -13.22 -9.14
N ALA A 177 31.41 -13.47 -8.79
CA ALA A 177 31.07 -14.51 -7.82
C ALA A 177 31.52 -15.92 -8.27
N ARG A 178 31.48 -16.21 -9.57
CA ARG A 178 31.98 -17.47 -10.14
C ARG A 178 33.49 -17.58 -10.06
N VAL A 179 34.22 -16.52 -10.42
CA VAL A 179 35.69 -16.50 -10.35
C VAL A 179 36.18 -16.75 -8.92
N TYR A 180 35.51 -16.16 -7.92
CA TYR A 180 35.83 -16.38 -6.51
C TYR A 180 35.24 -17.66 -5.93
N LEU A 181 34.62 -18.53 -6.75
CA LEU A 181 33.98 -19.79 -6.32
C LEU A 181 33.01 -19.57 -5.14
N ALA A 182 32.31 -18.44 -5.11
CA ALA A 182 31.44 -18.08 -4.01
C ALA A 182 30.31 -19.13 -3.82
N PRO A 183 30.06 -19.60 -2.59
CA PRO A 183 28.96 -20.52 -2.31
C PRO A 183 27.62 -19.91 -2.75
N ARG A 184 26.70 -20.72 -3.28
CA ARG A 184 25.40 -20.26 -3.78
C ARG A 184 24.63 -19.43 -2.75
N LEU A 185 24.64 -19.85 -1.48
CA LEU A 185 23.95 -19.13 -0.40
C LEU A 185 24.58 -17.75 -0.15
N PHE A 186 25.92 -17.67 -0.17
CA PHE A 186 26.65 -16.41 -0.04
C PHE A 186 26.26 -15.45 -1.20
N TYR A 187 26.20 -15.95 -2.44
CA TYR A 187 25.79 -15.16 -3.60
C TYR A 187 24.37 -14.62 -3.47
N VAL A 188 23.42 -15.44 -3.00
CA VAL A 188 22.04 -14.99 -2.77
C VAL A 188 21.99 -13.86 -1.73
N TRP A 189 22.63 -14.05 -0.56
CA TRP A 189 22.52 -13.10 0.54
C TRP A 189 23.38 -11.84 0.37
N ARG A 190 24.51 -11.94 -0.31
CA ARG A 190 25.46 -10.83 -0.45
C ARG A 190 25.39 -10.08 -1.78
N VAL A 191 24.76 -10.68 -2.80
CA VAL A 191 24.67 -10.08 -4.13
C VAL A 191 23.23 -9.93 -4.59
N LEU A 192 22.47 -11.03 -4.67
CA LEU A 192 21.13 -10.99 -5.25
C LEU A 192 20.16 -10.17 -4.41
N ILE A 193 20.05 -10.44 -3.11
CA ILE A 193 19.12 -9.72 -2.23
C ILE A 193 19.48 -8.24 -2.14
N PRO A 194 20.71 -7.83 -1.80
CA PRO A 194 21.07 -6.43 -1.76
C PRO A 194 20.89 -5.71 -3.10
N GLY A 195 21.29 -6.32 -4.20
CA GLY A 195 21.18 -5.72 -5.53
C GLY A 195 19.74 -5.58 -6.03
N SER A 196 18.85 -6.49 -5.64
CA SER A 196 17.42 -6.42 -5.97
C SER A 196 16.57 -5.65 -4.96
N LEU A 197 17.16 -5.15 -3.88
CA LEU A 197 16.45 -4.52 -2.76
C LEU A 197 15.53 -3.34 -3.16
N PRO A 198 15.92 -2.43 -4.06
CA PRO A 198 15.02 -1.37 -4.52
C PRO A 198 13.74 -1.91 -5.17
N PHE A 199 13.87 -2.98 -5.95
CA PHE A 199 12.73 -3.64 -6.59
C PHE A 199 11.86 -4.39 -5.58
N ILE A 200 12.47 -5.03 -4.57
CA ILE A 200 11.75 -5.69 -3.47
C ILE A 200 10.91 -4.67 -2.72
N ILE A 201 11.47 -3.51 -2.36
CA ILE A 201 10.76 -2.44 -1.65
C ILE A 201 9.61 -1.90 -2.51
N THR A 202 9.85 -1.67 -3.81
CA THR A 202 8.80 -1.27 -4.76
C THR A 202 7.70 -2.33 -4.82
N GLY A 203 8.05 -3.60 -4.89
CA GLY A 203 7.11 -4.72 -4.86
C GLY A 203 6.28 -4.76 -3.58
N LEU A 204 6.89 -4.53 -2.42
CA LEU A 204 6.20 -4.46 -1.12
C LEU A 204 5.25 -3.27 -1.04
N ARG A 205 5.65 -2.10 -1.54
CA ARG A 205 4.77 -0.90 -1.64
C ARG A 205 3.53 -1.21 -2.48
N LEU A 206 3.70 -1.81 -3.65
CA LEU A 206 2.59 -2.22 -4.51
C LEU A 206 1.71 -3.28 -3.84
N THR A 207 2.32 -4.27 -3.18
CA THR A 207 1.62 -5.30 -2.40
C THR A 207 0.74 -4.68 -1.33
N TYR A 208 1.28 -3.72 -0.56
CA TYR A 208 0.51 -3.01 0.46
C TYR A 208 -0.67 -2.25 -0.15
N GLY A 209 -0.43 -1.47 -1.22
CA GLY A 209 -1.47 -0.67 -1.85
C GLY A 209 -2.59 -1.51 -2.47
N VAL A 210 -2.27 -2.63 -3.12
CA VAL A 210 -3.27 -3.56 -3.66
C VAL A 210 -4.03 -4.27 -2.53
N GLY A 211 -3.31 -4.75 -1.50
CA GLY A 211 -3.90 -5.40 -0.34
C GLY A 211 -4.87 -4.48 0.42
N TRP A 212 -4.48 -3.20 0.58
CA TRP A 212 -5.30 -2.19 1.25
C TRP A 212 -6.61 -1.87 0.50
N ARG A 213 -6.61 -1.98 -0.82
CA ARG A 213 -7.85 -1.83 -1.61
C ARG A 213 -8.75 -3.07 -1.52
N VAL A 214 -8.14 -4.24 -1.51
CA VAL A 214 -8.87 -5.52 -1.48
C VAL A 214 -9.44 -5.83 -0.09
N ILE A 215 -8.76 -5.38 1.00
CA ILE A 215 -9.20 -5.66 2.38
C ILE A 215 -10.63 -5.20 2.64
N VAL A 216 -11.03 -4.05 2.07
CA VAL A 216 -12.37 -3.49 2.26
C VAL A 216 -13.43 -4.48 1.78
N GLY A 217 -13.32 -4.95 0.53
CA GLY A 217 -14.25 -5.94 -0.02
C GLY A 217 -14.18 -7.29 0.68
N ALA A 218 -12.98 -7.71 1.08
CA ALA A 218 -12.81 -8.95 1.84
C ALA A 218 -13.48 -8.86 3.21
N GLU A 219 -13.33 -7.77 3.94
CA GLU A 219 -13.96 -7.59 5.26
C GLU A 219 -15.48 -7.42 5.19
N MET A 220 -16.01 -6.80 4.13
CA MET A 220 -17.46 -6.69 3.92
C MET A 220 -18.14 -8.06 3.79
N ILE A 221 -17.45 -9.05 3.23
CA ILE A 221 -18.04 -10.36 2.92
C ILE A 221 -17.60 -11.43 3.92
N SER A 222 -16.34 -11.41 4.35
CA SER A 222 -15.72 -12.51 5.11
C SER A 222 -15.36 -12.15 6.54
N SER A 223 -15.87 -11.06 7.12
CA SER A 223 -15.48 -10.65 8.46
C SER A 223 -16.67 -10.16 9.31
N ILE A 224 -16.45 -10.15 10.63
CA ILE A 224 -17.35 -9.60 11.64
C ILE A 224 -16.73 -8.41 12.39
N THR A 225 -15.57 -7.94 11.94
CA THR A 225 -14.85 -6.79 12.44
C THR A 225 -13.99 -6.21 11.32
N GLY A 226 -13.59 -4.96 11.45
CA GLY A 226 -12.77 -4.27 10.46
C GLY A 226 -13.49 -3.08 9.85
N LEU A 227 -12.73 -2.21 9.18
CA LEU A 227 -13.30 -1.00 8.55
C LEU A 227 -14.27 -1.34 7.41
N GLY A 228 -13.96 -2.40 6.63
CA GLY A 228 -14.87 -2.89 5.61
C GLY A 228 -16.18 -3.44 6.20
N PHE A 229 -16.10 -4.22 7.28
CA PHE A 229 -17.27 -4.67 8.02
C PHE A 229 -18.08 -3.49 8.56
N MET A 230 -17.44 -2.48 9.18
CA MET A 230 -18.11 -1.29 9.70
C MET A 230 -18.87 -0.53 8.61
N ILE A 231 -18.31 -0.44 7.41
CA ILE A 231 -18.97 0.18 6.25
C ILE A 231 -20.19 -0.64 5.82
N ASP A 232 -20.08 -1.96 5.76
CA ASP A 232 -21.20 -2.83 5.38
C ASP A 232 -22.31 -2.84 6.42
N ASP A 233 -21.98 -2.91 7.70
CA ASP A 233 -22.92 -2.83 8.80
C ASP A 233 -23.68 -1.49 8.80
N ALA A 234 -22.97 -0.38 8.61
CA ALA A 234 -23.57 0.96 8.45
C ALA A 234 -24.52 1.04 7.23
N ARG A 235 -24.22 0.33 6.14
CA ARG A 235 -25.10 0.21 4.96
C ARG A 235 -26.43 -0.44 5.33
N TRP A 236 -26.40 -1.54 6.07
CA TRP A 236 -27.62 -2.21 6.53
C TRP A 236 -28.44 -1.38 7.51
N GLN A 237 -27.77 -0.52 8.27
CA GLN A 237 -28.42 0.43 9.18
C GLN A 237 -28.90 1.73 8.50
N LEU A 238 -28.69 1.88 7.17
CA LEU A 238 -28.99 3.11 6.40
C LEU A 238 -28.29 4.35 6.98
N ARG A 239 -27.02 4.18 7.41
CA ARG A 239 -26.18 5.23 8.00
C ARG A 239 -25.01 5.61 7.08
N PRO A 240 -25.28 6.38 6.03
CA PRO A 240 -24.24 6.83 5.09
C PRO A 240 -23.15 7.70 5.75
N ASP A 241 -23.49 8.38 6.84
CA ASP A 241 -22.56 9.15 7.67
C ASP A 241 -21.41 8.28 8.21
N VAL A 242 -21.72 7.11 8.76
CA VAL A 242 -20.73 6.14 9.28
C VAL A 242 -19.97 5.46 8.14
N MET A 243 -20.66 5.15 7.02
CA MET A 243 -20.00 4.59 5.85
C MET A 243 -18.88 5.50 5.34
N VAL A 244 -19.20 6.79 5.16
CA VAL A 244 -18.22 7.78 4.68
C VAL A 244 -17.11 8.01 5.70
N ALA A 245 -17.41 8.01 7.01
CA ALA A 245 -16.39 8.10 8.06
C ALA A 245 -15.41 6.91 7.98
N GLY A 246 -15.91 5.69 7.76
CA GLY A 246 -15.08 4.50 7.51
C GLY A 246 -14.21 4.63 6.26
N MET A 247 -14.79 5.10 5.15
CA MET A 247 -14.04 5.31 3.90
C MET A 247 -12.92 6.35 4.05
N ILE A 248 -13.18 7.46 4.75
CA ILE A 248 -12.17 8.50 5.05
C ILE A 248 -11.06 7.91 5.92
N THR A 249 -11.40 7.10 6.92
CA THR A 249 -10.41 6.43 7.78
C THR A 249 -9.49 5.53 6.95
N ILE A 250 -10.04 4.73 6.05
CA ILE A 250 -9.28 3.88 5.13
C ILE A 250 -8.35 4.73 4.26
N ALA A 251 -8.85 5.83 3.69
CA ALA A 251 -8.06 6.71 2.86
C ALA A 251 -6.91 7.37 3.63
N MET A 252 -7.16 7.83 4.86
CA MET A 252 -6.13 8.44 5.72
C MET A 252 -5.03 7.45 6.08
N ILE A 253 -5.39 6.24 6.51
CA ILE A 253 -4.41 5.21 6.89
C ILE A 253 -3.58 4.79 5.67
N GLY A 254 -4.23 4.52 4.53
CA GLY A 254 -3.55 4.18 3.29
C GLY A 254 -2.55 5.26 2.88
N TRP A 255 -2.98 6.52 2.89
CA TRP A 255 -2.15 7.66 2.55
C TRP A 255 -0.94 7.82 3.51
N VAL A 256 -1.15 7.68 4.81
CA VAL A 256 -0.07 7.77 5.81
C VAL A 256 0.98 6.68 5.57
N VAL A 257 0.55 5.42 5.40
CA VAL A 257 1.48 4.31 5.21
C VAL A 257 2.21 4.41 3.87
N GLU A 258 1.50 4.72 2.77
CA GLU A 258 2.13 4.83 1.45
C GLU A 258 3.16 5.96 1.35
N ASN A 259 2.89 7.11 1.99
CA ASN A 259 3.76 8.28 1.84
C ASN A 259 4.80 8.43 2.96
N TRP A 260 4.53 7.90 4.17
CA TRP A 260 5.45 8.06 5.29
C TRP A 260 6.25 6.80 5.61
N ALA A 261 5.57 5.64 5.72
CA ALA A 261 6.26 4.42 6.11
C ALA A 261 7.18 3.93 4.98
N PHE A 262 6.69 3.87 3.75
CA PHE A 262 7.50 3.42 2.62
C PHE A 262 8.58 4.43 2.24
N ASP A 263 8.32 5.74 2.28
CA ASP A 263 9.36 6.74 2.06
C ASP A 263 10.45 6.68 3.12
N TYR A 264 10.11 6.38 4.38
CA TYR A 264 11.08 6.18 5.45
C TYR A 264 11.94 4.93 5.21
N VAL A 265 11.33 3.81 4.84
CA VAL A 265 12.05 2.55 4.51
C VAL A 265 12.99 2.76 3.32
N GLU A 266 12.51 3.45 2.28
CA GLU A 266 13.30 3.76 1.08
C GLU A 266 14.54 4.60 1.41
N ARG A 267 14.40 5.64 2.22
CA ARG A 267 15.52 6.50 2.65
C ARG A 267 16.57 5.74 3.45
N ILE A 268 16.17 4.90 4.40
CA ILE A 268 17.11 4.16 5.25
C ILE A 268 17.84 3.09 4.44
N THR A 269 17.19 2.51 3.44
CA THR A 269 17.68 1.32 2.75
C THR A 269 18.39 1.68 1.44
N ILE A 270 17.74 2.42 0.55
CA ILE A 270 18.25 2.69 -0.81
C ILE A 270 19.24 3.85 -0.81
N GLU A 271 18.92 4.96 -0.13
CA GLU A 271 19.80 6.13 -0.10
C GLU A 271 21.09 5.86 0.67
N ARG A 272 21.02 5.08 1.75
CA ARG A 272 22.20 4.72 2.56
C ARG A 272 23.20 3.84 1.80
N TRP A 273 22.74 3.05 0.83
CA TRP A 273 23.59 2.16 0.05
C TRP A 273 24.04 2.79 -1.28
N GLY A 274 23.77 4.09 -1.49
CA GLY A 274 24.21 4.83 -2.67
C GLY A 274 23.53 4.42 -4.00
N MET A 275 22.49 3.59 -3.91
CA MET A 275 21.69 3.20 -5.06
C MET A 275 20.72 4.34 -5.38
N LYS A 276 20.83 4.93 -6.59
CA LYS A 276 19.87 5.94 -7.03
C LYS A 276 18.48 5.30 -7.10
N ALA A 277 17.51 5.91 -6.41
CA ALA A 277 16.12 5.53 -6.59
C ALA A 277 15.78 5.54 -8.09
N VAL A 278 15.14 4.46 -8.57
CA VAL A 278 14.62 4.44 -9.94
C VAL A 278 13.72 5.65 -10.10
N ALA A 279 14.09 6.56 -11.00
CA ALA A 279 13.43 7.85 -11.16
C ALA A 279 11.91 7.67 -11.30
N ARG A 280 11.18 8.44 -10.49
CA ARG A 280 9.72 8.58 -10.56
C ARG A 280 9.31 9.25 -11.86
#